data_edcf16c8badb6ac30314c0a7b22bcb0b
#
_entry.id   edcf16c8badb6ac30314c0a7b22bcb0b
#
_cell.length_a   1.000
_cell.length_b   1.000
_cell.length_c   1.000
_cell.angle_alpha   90.00
_cell.angle_beta   90.00
_cell.angle_gamma   90.00
#
_symmetry.space_group_name_H-M   'P 1'
#
loop_
_entity.id
_entity.type
_entity.pdbx_description
1 polymer ?
#
loop_
_entity_poly.entity_id
_entity_poly.type
_entity_poly.pdbx_seq_one_letter_code
_entity_poly.pdbx_strand_id
1 'polypeptide(L)'
;MSKFFYALYDLANSAYTMIVITFITSAYFANQIVGDPQVGAAYWQWTAGVCGIVIALTGPFLGALAAKNPQGKINFLQIFTLLCILTTCFFWFAKPNQNYILFTLIIFFISNYCYEVGSIFYNSLLKKCSNENNIGKTSGFGFALGYIGSVPIILLTLYLFVLPERVPFGLDKNNFEHIRFITIVVALWFFFFSLPMIYYFKKKISYDDNYDSVPVFKKIIEIIWQNKFTSTGKFLLARMIYSDALIVLIAGGGVYASGVFGFTPGEL
;
A
#
# COMPACT_ATOMS: atom_id res chain seq x y z
N MET A 1 24.66 -1.72 -2.00
CA MET A 1 23.97 -0.85 -1.04
C MET A 1 22.63 -0.31 -1.56
N SER A 2 22.54 0.34 -2.75
CA SER A 2 21.26 0.91 -3.23
C SER A 2 20.12 -0.10 -3.35
N LYS A 3 20.40 -1.32 -3.84
CA LYS A 3 19.42 -2.41 -3.95
C LYS A 3 18.84 -2.84 -2.59
N PHE A 4 19.69 -2.88 -1.57
CA PHE A 4 19.27 -3.25 -0.22
C PHE A 4 18.37 -2.18 0.40
N PHE A 5 18.74 -0.90 0.31
CA PHE A 5 17.89 0.19 0.79
C PHE A 5 16.57 0.27 0.03
N TYR A 6 16.58 0.00 -1.27
CA TYR A 6 15.36 -0.11 -2.07
C TYR A 6 14.45 -1.23 -1.53
N ALA A 7 15.00 -2.42 -1.31
CA ALA A 7 14.24 -3.56 -0.81
C ALA A 7 13.72 -3.39 0.64
N LEU A 8 14.42 -2.60 1.48
CA LEU A 8 13.93 -2.25 2.82
C LEU A 8 12.61 -1.47 2.78
N TYR A 9 12.36 -0.71 1.73
CA TYR A 9 11.09 -0.01 1.59
C TYR A 9 9.94 -0.99 1.31
N ASP A 10 10.17 -2.05 0.54
CA ASP A 10 9.18 -3.12 0.34
C ASP A 10 8.89 -3.85 1.66
N LEU A 11 9.92 -4.12 2.46
CA LEU A 11 9.73 -4.65 3.81
C LEU A 11 8.91 -3.70 4.70
N ALA A 12 9.13 -2.39 4.57
CA ALA A 12 8.40 -1.39 5.33
C ALA A 12 6.91 -1.34 4.95
N ASN A 13 6.61 -1.29 3.66
CA ASN A 13 5.26 -1.06 3.16
C ASN A 13 4.38 -2.32 3.17
N SER A 14 4.97 -3.52 3.14
CA SER A 14 4.25 -4.79 3.17
C SER A 14 3.43 -4.99 4.44
N ALA A 15 3.87 -4.43 5.58
CA ALA A 15 3.10 -4.45 6.81
C ALA A 15 1.73 -3.76 6.66
N TYR A 16 1.70 -2.60 5.97
CA TYR A 16 0.46 -1.89 5.71
C TYR A 16 -0.49 -2.72 4.84
N THR A 17 0.01 -3.29 3.74
CA THR A 17 -0.80 -4.11 2.83
C THR A 17 -1.41 -5.31 3.54
N MET A 18 -0.59 -6.07 4.27
CA MET A 18 -1.04 -7.30 4.91
C MET A 18 -1.97 -7.04 6.09
N ILE A 19 -1.65 -6.10 6.95
CA ILE A 19 -2.38 -5.90 8.21
C ILE A 19 -3.57 -4.96 8.00
N VAL A 20 -3.37 -3.82 7.31
CA VAL A 20 -4.44 -2.82 7.16
C VAL A 20 -5.37 -3.19 6.02
N ILE A 21 -4.84 -3.41 4.80
CA ILE A 21 -5.69 -3.63 3.64
C ILE A 21 -6.35 -5.01 3.69
N THR A 22 -5.57 -6.07 4.00
CA THR A 22 -5.99 -7.44 3.73
C THR A 22 -6.58 -8.17 4.94
N PHE A 23 -5.91 -8.19 6.09
CA PHE A 23 -6.27 -9.17 7.14
C PHE A 23 -6.91 -8.57 8.38
N ILE A 24 -6.21 -7.72 9.15
CA ILE A 24 -6.65 -7.39 10.50
C ILE A 24 -7.63 -6.22 10.52
N THR A 25 -7.24 -5.08 9.93
CA THR A 25 -8.07 -3.86 10.00
C THR A 25 -9.31 -3.97 9.15
N SER A 26 -9.24 -4.58 7.97
CA SER A 26 -10.40 -4.86 7.11
C SER A 26 -11.41 -5.79 7.77
N ALA A 27 -10.93 -6.87 8.41
CA ALA A 27 -11.79 -7.79 9.15
C ALA A 27 -12.40 -7.13 10.39
N TYR A 28 -11.63 -6.33 11.13
CA TYR A 28 -12.14 -5.53 12.24
C TYR A 28 -13.24 -4.56 11.80
N PHE A 29 -13.02 -3.84 10.71
CA PHE A 29 -14.02 -2.94 10.15
C PHE A 29 -15.32 -3.67 9.80
N ALA A 30 -15.22 -4.78 9.07
CA ALA A 30 -16.39 -5.53 8.61
C ALA A 30 -17.18 -6.15 9.78
N ASN A 31 -16.47 -6.80 10.71
CA ASN A 31 -17.12 -7.56 11.77
C ASN A 31 -17.54 -6.70 12.97
N GLN A 32 -16.73 -5.68 13.35
CA GLN A 32 -16.92 -4.99 14.63
C GLN A 32 -17.46 -3.56 14.46
N ILE A 33 -17.14 -2.87 13.36
CA ILE A 33 -17.65 -1.52 13.11
C ILE A 33 -18.96 -1.58 12.34
N VAL A 34 -19.01 -2.34 11.23
CA VAL A 34 -20.24 -2.51 10.43
C VAL A 34 -21.19 -3.51 11.09
N GLY A 35 -20.66 -4.60 11.65
CA GLY A 35 -21.45 -5.66 12.27
C GLY A 35 -22.05 -6.67 11.27
N ASP A 36 -21.74 -6.52 9.99
CA ASP A 36 -22.07 -7.44 8.91
C ASP A 36 -20.84 -7.64 8.03
N PRO A 37 -20.24 -8.85 8.04
CA PRO A 37 -19.01 -9.14 7.29
C PRO A 37 -19.15 -8.90 5.78
N GLN A 38 -20.29 -9.21 5.17
CA GLN A 38 -20.48 -9.08 3.74
C GLN A 38 -20.63 -7.61 3.33
N VAL A 39 -21.48 -6.87 4.04
CA VAL A 39 -21.67 -5.44 3.82
C VAL A 39 -20.39 -4.66 4.10
N GLY A 40 -19.71 -4.99 5.20
CA GLY A 40 -18.45 -4.35 5.55
C GLY A 40 -17.33 -4.62 4.53
N ALA A 41 -17.19 -5.85 4.06
CA ALA A 41 -16.27 -6.17 2.98
C ALA A 41 -16.60 -5.41 1.69
N ALA A 42 -17.90 -5.29 1.34
CA ALA A 42 -18.33 -4.52 0.19
C ALA A 42 -17.94 -3.04 0.32
N TYR A 43 -18.20 -2.40 1.46
CA TYR A 43 -17.82 -0.99 1.69
C TYR A 43 -16.31 -0.79 1.60
N TRP A 44 -15.50 -1.72 2.14
CA TRP A 44 -14.05 -1.67 2.08
C TRP A 44 -13.55 -1.75 0.64
N GLN A 45 -14.05 -2.72 -0.13
CA GLN A 45 -13.68 -2.91 -1.54
C GLN A 45 -14.14 -1.74 -2.43
N TRP A 46 -15.35 -1.23 -2.24
CA TRP A 46 -15.84 -0.05 -2.96
C TRP A 46 -14.96 1.17 -2.69
N THR A 47 -14.55 1.37 -1.43
CA THR A 47 -13.65 2.47 -1.08
C THR A 47 -12.29 2.32 -1.75
N ALA A 48 -11.73 1.11 -1.78
CA ALA A 48 -10.49 0.82 -2.51
C ALA A 48 -10.65 1.05 -4.02
N GLY A 49 -11.77 0.65 -4.61
CA GLY A 49 -12.07 0.88 -6.03
C GLY A 49 -12.17 2.36 -6.39
N VAL A 50 -12.91 3.16 -5.60
CA VAL A 50 -13.00 4.61 -5.79
C VAL A 50 -11.63 5.26 -5.63
N CYS A 51 -10.85 4.82 -4.65
CA CYS A 51 -9.48 5.27 -4.47
C CYS A 51 -8.62 5.01 -5.72
N GLY A 52 -8.73 3.82 -6.31
CA GLY A 52 -8.04 3.46 -7.56
C GLY A 52 -8.38 4.39 -8.72
N ILE A 53 -9.65 4.77 -8.88
CA ILE A 53 -10.07 5.74 -9.91
C ILE A 53 -9.41 7.10 -9.67
N VAL A 54 -9.40 7.59 -8.43
CA VAL A 54 -8.76 8.87 -8.09
C VAL A 54 -7.26 8.82 -8.33
N ILE A 55 -6.60 7.71 -8.03
CA ILE A 55 -5.17 7.51 -8.31
C ILE A 55 -4.90 7.52 -9.82
N ALA A 56 -5.73 6.86 -10.61
CA ALA A 56 -5.59 6.84 -12.07
C ALA A 56 -5.69 8.24 -12.67
N LEU A 57 -6.55 9.10 -12.14
CA LEU A 57 -6.71 10.47 -12.58
C LEU A 57 -5.58 11.40 -12.10
N THR A 58 -5.16 11.26 -10.84
CA THR A 58 -4.19 12.17 -10.21
C THR A 58 -2.73 11.75 -10.42
N GLY A 59 -2.47 10.45 -10.57
CA GLY A 59 -1.11 9.89 -10.68
C GLY A 59 -0.26 10.52 -11.78
N PRO A 60 -0.76 10.70 -13.02
CA PRO A 60 -0.01 11.37 -14.08
C PRO A 60 0.38 12.81 -13.75
N PHE A 61 -0.51 13.56 -13.09
CA PHE A 61 -0.21 14.95 -12.66
C PHE A 61 0.86 14.98 -11.57
N LEU A 62 0.72 14.13 -10.57
CA LEU A 62 1.70 14.02 -9.48
C LEU A 62 3.07 13.58 -10.02
N GLY A 63 3.08 12.65 -10.97
CA GLY A 63 4.30 12.24 -11.67
C GLY A 63 4.96 13.39 -12.42
N ALA A 64 4.18 14.20 -13.12
CA ALA A 64 4.68 15.40 -13.83
C ALA A 64 5.22 16.46 -12.86
N LEU A 65 4.52 16.70 -11.75
CA LEU A 65 4.98 17.63 -10.70
C LEU A 65 6.30 17.15 -10.07
N ALA A 66 6.39 15.88 -9.76
CA ALA A 66 7.61 15.30 -9.21
C ALA A 66 8.79 15.35 -10.18
N ALA A 67 8.51 15.31 -11.49
CA ALA A 67 9.56 15.36 -12.51
C ALA A 67 10.15 16.78 -12.67
N LYS A 68 9.47 17.84 -12.20
CA LYS A 68 9.99 19.23 -12.28
C LYS A 68 11.24 19.48 -11.47
N ASN A 69 11.51 18.65 -10.47
CA ASN A 69 12.67 18.78 -9.59
C ASN A 69 13.48 17.48 -9.60
N PRO A 70 14.82 17.54 -9.60
CA PRO A 70 15.67 16.34 -9.57
C PRO A 70 15.36 15.40 -8.39
N GLN A 71 15.09 16.00 -7.24
CA GLN A 71 14.70 15.27 -6.02
C GLN A 71 13.16 15.11 -5.89
N GLY A 72 12.37 15.57 -6.85
CA GLY A 72 10.92 15.57 -6.73
C GLY A 72 10.34 14.18 -6.43
N LYS A 73 10.80 13.14 -7.12
CA LYS A 73 10.32 11.77 -6.91
C LYS A 73 10.54 11.27 -5.47
N ILE A 74 11.72 11.54 -4.89
CA ILE A 74 12.02 11.12 -3.52
C ILE A 74 11.30 11.99 -2.49
N ASN A 75 11.10 13.28 -2.77
CA ASN A 75 10.34 14.16 -1.90
C ASN A 75 8.85 13.78 -1.88
N PHE A 76 8.27 13.48 -3.05
CA PHE A 76 6.89 12.99 -3.12
C PHE A 76 6.74 11.63 -2.42
N LEU A 77 7.68 10.69 -2.64
CA LEU A 77 7.70 9.43 -1.90
C LEU A 77 7.71 9.68 -0.39
N GLN A 78 8.58 10.56 0.10
CA GLN A 78 8.66 10.90 1.53
C GLN A 78 7.34 11.49 2.06
N ILE A 79 6.75 12.46 1.34
CA ILE A 79 5.50 13.11 1.75
C ILE A 79 4.38 12.08 1.84
N PHE A 80 4.17 11.29 0.79
CA PHE A 80 3.08 10.31 0.77
C PHE A 80 3.30 9.16 1.75
N THR A 81 4.55 8.75 1.98
CA THR A 81 4.87 7.78 3.04
C THR A 81 4.51 8.33 4.41
N LEU A 82 4.91 9.56 4.73
CA LEU A 82 4.58 10.19 6.02
C LEU A 82 3.08 10.39 6.19
N LEU A 83 2.37 10.83 5.16
CA LEU A 83 0.92 10.97 5.20
C LEU A 83 0.22 9.61 5.41
N CYS A 84 0.69 8.55 4.74
CA CYS A 84 0.19 7.20 4.95
C CYS A 84 0.40 6.75 6.41
N ILE A 85 1.59 6.94 6.96
CA ILE A 85 1.93 6.60 8.35
C ILE A 85 1.02 7.36 9.32
N LEU A 86 0.89 8.66 9.15
CA LEU A 86 0.04 9.51 10.00
C LEU A 86 -1.43 9.07 9.95
N THR A 87 -1.97 8.89 8.74
CA THR A 87 -3.36 8.47 8.57
C THR A 87 -3.59 7.06 9.11
N THR A 88 -2.62 6.16 9.02
CA THR A 88 -2.70 4.83 9.64
C THR A 88 -2.81 4.90 11.15
N CYS A 89 -2.16 5.86 11.81
CA CYS A 89 -2.34 6.08 13.25
C CYS A 89 -3.77 6.50 13.62
N PHE A 90 -4.50 7.18 12.74
CA PHE A 90 -5.87 7.59 13.02
C PHE A 90 -6.87 6.44 13.11
N PHE A 91 -6.55 5.23 12.63
CA PHE A 91 -7.38 4.05 12.89
C PHE A 91 -7.52 3.72 14.38
N TRP A 92 -6.64 4.22 15.23
CA TRP A 92 -6.80 4.15 16.68
C TRP A 92 -8.14 4.69 17.18
N PHE A 93 -8.68 5.71 16.52
CA PHE A 93 -9.95 6.33 16.88
C PHE A 93 -11.18 5.63 16.28
N ALA A 94 -11.00 4.65 15.43
CA ALA A 94 -12.09 3.87 14.81
C ALA A 94 -12.68 2.87 15.81
N LYS A 95 -13.61 3.32 16.66
CA LYS A 95 -14.25 2.48 17.69
C LYS A 95 -15.24 1.48 17.08
N PRO A 96 -15.52 0.34 17.77
CA PRO A 96 -16.44 -0.71 17.31
C PRO A 96 -17.90 -0.26 17.40
N ASN A 97 -18.29 0.70 16.58
CA ASN A 97 -19.62 1.26 16.52
C ASN A 97 -19.93 1.77 15.10
N GLN A 98 -21.16 1.57 14.64
CA GLN A 98 -21.60 1.96 13.29
C GLN A 98 -21.43 3.46 12.98
N ASN A 99 -21.44 4.33 13.98
CA ASN A 99 -21.19 5.76 13.81
C ASN A 99 -19.78 6.05 13.27
N TYR A 100 -18.85 5.10 13.39
CA TYR A 100 -17.47 5.22 12.90
C TYR A 100 -17.28 4.65 11.48
N ILE A 101 -18.32 4.15 10.82
CA ILE A 101 -18.21 3.59 9.45
C ILE A 101 -17.62 4.63 8.50
N LEU A 102 -18.25 5.80 8.37
CA LEU A 102 -17.78 6.85 7.47
C LEU A 102 -16.37 7.35 7.82
N PHE A 103 -16.10 7.56 9.12
CA PHE A 103 -14.79 7.97 9.61
C PHE A 103 -13.70 6.98 9.20
N THR A 104 -13.96 5.68 9.40
CA THR A 104 -13.00 4.61 9.08
C THR A 104 -12.76 4.51 7.57
N LEU A 105 -13.80 4.62 6.76
CA LEU A 105 -13.69 4.60 5.29
C LEU A 105 -12.93 5.82 4.74
N ILE A 106 -13.13 7.00 5.31
CA ILE A 106 -12.38 8.22 4.94
C ILE A 106 -10.88 8.03 5.27
N ILE A 107 -10.56 7.54 6.46
CA ILE A 107 -9.18 7.27 6.85
C ILE A 107 -8.55 6.21 5.95
N PHE A 108 -9.29 5.13 5.67
CA PHE A 108 -8.84 4.09 4.76
C PHE A 108 -8.58 4.66 3.36
N PHE A 109 -9.51 5.45 2.82
CA PHE A 109 -9.34 6.10 1.52
C PHE A 109 -8.06 6.93 1.46
N ILE A 110 -7.84 7.82 2.46
CA ILE A 110 -6.67 8.70 2.48
C ILE A 110 -5.37 7.89 2.66
N SER A 111 -5.35 6.94 3.59
CA SER A 111 -4.15 6.13 3.83
C SER A 111 -3.80 5.26 2.62
N ASN A 112 -4.79 4.62 1.99
CA ASN A 112 -4.61 3.80 0.80
C ASN A 112 -4.19 4.64 -0.41
N TYR A 113 -4.78 5.83 -0.60
CA TYR A 113 -4.35 6.77 -1.62
C TYR A 113 -2.88 7.16 -1.46
N CYS A 114 -2.48 7.51 -0.24
CA CYS A 114 -1.09 7.86 0.05
C CYS A 114 -0.13 6.68 -0.14
N TYR A 115 -0.53 5.48 0.25
CA TYR A 115 0.22 4.25 0.04
C TYR A 115 0.46 3.97 -1.45
N GLU A 116 -0.60 3.97 -2.24
CA GLU A 116 -0.53 3.67 -3.67
C GLU A 116 0.27 4.73 -4.46
N VAL A 117 0.02 6.02 -4.19
CA VAL A 117 0.80 7.11 -4.80
C VAL A 117 2.27 7.02 -4.39
N GLY A 118 2.56 6.72 -3.13
CA GLY A 118 3.91 6.43 -2.64
C GLY A 118 4.56 5.29 -3.44
N SER A 119 3.82 4.21 -3.69
CA SER A 119 4.28 3.05 -4.46
C SER A 119 4.62 3.40 -5.93
N ILE A 120 3.89 4.33 -6.55
CA ILE A 120 4.23 4.86 -7.89
C ILE A 120 5.62 5.49 -7.88
N PHE A 121 5.90 6.37 -6.90
CA PHE A 121 7.21 7.02 -6.78
C PHE A 121 8.31 6.04 -6.39
N TYR A 122 8.04 5.11 -5.50
CA TYR A 122 8.96 4.03 -5.14
C TYR A 122 9.37 3.22 -6.37
N ASN A 123 8.40 2.73 -7.16
CA ASN A 123 8.67 1.98 -8.37
C ASN A 123 9.47 2.79 -9.42
N SER A 124 9.26 4.12 -9.49
CA SER A 124 10.01 4.98 -10.40
C SER A 124 11.50 5.08 -10.06
N LEU A 125 11.89 4.79 -8.82
CA LEU A 125 13.28 4.80 -8.35
C LEU A 125 14.04 3.51 -8.66
N LEU A 126 13.34 2.43 -9.08
CA LEU A 126 13.94 1.14 -9.41
C LEU A 126 15.06 1.27 -10.46
N LYS A 127 14.87 2.09 -11.48
CA LYS A 127 15.88 2.37 -12.51
C LYS A 127 17.16 3.03 -11.96
N LYS A 128 17.06 3.77 -10.85
CA LYS A 128 18.24 4.39 -10.19
C LYS A 128 18.98 3.41 -9.28
N CYS A 129 18.38 2.25 -8.99
CA CYS A 129 18.97 1.19 -8.14
C CYS A 129 19.63 0.08 -8.93
N SER A 130 19.28 -0.06 -10.22
CA SER A 130 19.65 -1.23 -11.03
C SER A 130 19.99 -0.82 -12.46
N ASN A 131 20.85 -1.61 -13.10
CA ASN A 131 21.10 -1.53 -14.54
C ASN A 131 20.03 -2.35 -15.28
N GLU A 132 19.85 -2.12 -16.58
CA GLU A 132 18.86 -2.80 -17.41
C GLU A 132 18.90 -4.33 -17.29
N ASN A 133 20.09 -4.91 -17.23
CA ASN A 133 20.30 -6.37 -17.10
C ASN A 133 19.91 -6.94 -15.73
N ASN A 134 19.76 -6.10 -14.70
CA ASN A 134 19.51 -6.52 -13.31
C ASN A 134 18.21 -5.96 -12.72
N ILE A 135 17.41 -5.23 -13.49
CA ILE A 135 16.21 -4.56 -13.00
C ILE A 135 15.19 -5.57 -12.45
N GLY A 136 14.97 -6.68 -13.14
CA GLY A 136 14.08 -7.76 -12.68
C GLY A 136 14.57 -8.42 -11.39
N LYS A 137 15.89 -8.68 -11.28
CA LYS A 137 16.49 -9.24 -10.05
C LYS A 137 16.34 -8.29 -8.87
N THR A 138 16.48 -6.98 -9.09
CA THR A 138 16.36 -5.97 -8.03
C THR A 138 14.92 -5.83 -7.57
N SER A 139 13.98 -5.81 -8.49
CA SER A 139 12.54 -5.80 -8.19
C SER A 139 12.11 -7.07 -7.46
N GLY A 140 12.51 -8.24 -7.96
CA GLY A 140 12.21 -9.52 -7.31
C GLY A 140 12.82 -9.64 -5.91
N PHE A 141 14.02 -9.11 -5.69
CA PHE A 141 14.64 -9.08 -4.37
C PHE A 141 13.85 -8.18 -3.40
N GLY A 142 13.40 -6.99 -3.86
CA GLY A 142 12.54 -6.11 -3.07
C GLY A 142 11.24 -6.82 -2.67
N PHE A 143 10.56 -7.40 -3.63
CA PHE A 143 9.32 -8.14 -3.43
C PHE A 143 9.47 -9.32 -2.46
N ALA A 144 10.53 -10.12 -2.63
CA ALA A 144 10.84 -11.22 -1.73
C ALA A 144 11.10 -10.74 -0.29
N LEU A 145 11.87 -9.65 -0.12
CA LEU A 145 12.12 -9.08 1.19
C LEU A 145 10.84 -8.50 1.83
N GLY A 146 9.94 -7.95 1.02
CA GLY A 146 8.62 -7.50 1.46
C GLY A 146 7.80 -8.64 2.06
N TYR A 147 7.68 -9.77 1.35
CA TYR A 147 6.97 -10.94 1.86
C TYR A 147 7.63 -11.53 3.11
N ILE A 148 8.96 -11.70 3.09
CA ILE A 148 9.71 -12.19 4.27
C ILE A 148 9.51 -11.23 5.45
N GLY A 149 9.50 -9.92 5.21
CA GLY A 149 9.31 -8.92 6.26
C GLY A 149 7.88 -8.83 6.79
N SER A 150 6.88 -9.22 6.00
CA SER A 150 5.49 -9.22 6.45
C SER A 150 5.18 -10.36 7.43
N VAL A 151 5.88 -11.50 7.33
CA VAL A 151 5.67 -12.64 8.25
C VAL A 151 5.98 -12.28 9.71
N PRO A 152 7.16 -11.72 10.04
CA PRO A 152 7.46 -11.32 11.42
C PRO A 152 6.46 -10.34 12.01
N ILE A 153 6.01 -9.33 11.25
CA ILE A 153 5.06 -8.34 11.77
C ILE A 153 3.67 -8.93 11.96
N ILE A 154 3.22 -9.84 11.08
CA ILE A 154 1.97 -10.58 11.26
C ILE A 154 2.06 -11.46 12.52
N LEU A 155 3.12 -12.25 12.66
CA LEU A 155 3.32 -13.11 13.84
C LEU A 155 3.41 -12.27 15.13
N LEU A 156 4.16 -11.17 15.10
CA LEU A 156 4.28 -10.27 16.24
C LEU A 156 2.90 -9.73 16.65
N THR A 157 2.12 -9.23 15.72
CA THR A 157 0.80 -8.67 16.01
C THR A 157 -0.18 -9.74 16.46
N LEU A 158 -0.12 -10.93 15.88
CA LEU A 158 -0.95 -12.07 16.25
C LEU A 158 -0.66 -12.54 17.68
N TYR A 159 0.62 -12.82 17.98
CA TYR A 159 1.02 -13.38 19.28
C TYR A 159 1.03 -12.37 20.42
N LEU A 160 1.22 -11.08 20.15
CA LEU A 160 1.21 -10.06 21.22
C LEU A 160 -0.16 -9.44 21.45
N PHE A 161 -0.98 -9.30 20.42
CA PHE A 161 -2.22 -8.51 20.54
C PHE A 161 -3.49 -9.33 20.28
N VAL A 162 -3.49 -10.28 19.33
CA VAL A 162 -4.73 -10.96 18.94
C VAL A 162 -5.02 -12.18 19.82
N LEU A 163 -4.05 -13.09 19.97
CA LEU A 163 -4.23 -14.38 20.67
C LEU A 163 -4.27 -14.28 22.20
N PRO A 164 -3.42 -13.48 22.88
CA PRO A 164 -3.32 -13.54 24.34
C PRO A 164 -4.61 -13.10 25.03
N GLU A 165 -4.99 -13.76 26.12
CA GLU A 165 -6.09 -13.30 26.99
C GLU A 165 -5.76 -11.94 27.64
N ARG A 166 -4.51 -11.75 28.06
CA ARG A 166 -3.99 -10.48 28.58
C ARG A 166 -3.08 -9.84 27.55
N VAL A 167 -3.50 -8.68 27.07
CA VAL A 167 -2.73 -7.90 26.09
C VAL A 167 -1.77 -6.93 26.78
N PRO A 168 -0.59 -6.67 26.18
CA PRO A 168 0.34 -5.67 26.68
C PRO A 168 -0.33 -4.30 26.83
N PHE A 169 0.27 -3.45 27.67
CA PHE A 169 -0.16 -2.06 27.91
C PHE A 169 -1.56 -1.88 28.51
N GLY A 170 -2.21 -2.95 29.02
CA GLY A 170 -3.54 -2.83 29.63
C GLY A 170 -4.66 -2.45 28.65
N LEU A 171 -4.50 -2.77 27.36
CA LEU A 171 -5.49 -2.46 26.33
C LEU A 171 -6.79 -3.25 26.55
N ASP A 172 -7.93 -2.57 26.42
CA ASP A 172 -9.24 -3.18 26.61
C ASP A 172 -9.64 -4.04 25.40
N LYS A 173 -9.76 -5.35 25.63
CA LYS A 173 -10.21 -6.31 24.61
C LYS A 173 -11.70 -6.14 24.26
N ASN A 174 -12.53 -5.74 25.21
CA ASN A 174 -13.96 -5.57 24.97
C ASN A 174 -14.25 -4.42 24.01
N ASN A 175 -13.41 -3.37 24.06
CA ASN A 175 -13.46 -2.24 23.16
C ASN A 175 -12.54 -2.39 21.93
N PHE A 176 -11.97 -3.57 21.70
CA PHE A 176 -11.06 -3.85 20.58
C PHE A 176 -9.85 -2.88 20.50
N GLU A 177 -9.38 -2.36 21.63
CA GLU A 177 -8.22 -1.46 21.67
C GLU A 177 -6.96 -2.14 21.17
N HIS A 178 -6.79 -3.42 21.49
CA HIS A 178 -5.69 -4.26 21.04
C HIS A 178 -5.60 -4.35 19.51
N ILE A 179 -6.74 -4.45 18.83
CA ILE A 179 -6.78 -4.48 17.34
C ILE A 179 -6.46 -3.10 16.76
N ARG A 180 -7.02 -2.04 17.34
CA ARG A 180 -6.74 -0.67 16.91
C ARG A 180 -5.28 -0.27 17.15
N PHE A 181 -4.66 -0.77 18.24
CA PHE A 181 -3.26 -0.52 18.54
C PHE A 181 -2.31 -1.14 17.51
N ILE A 182 -2.69 -2.25 16.88
CA ILE A 182 -1.91 -2.90 15.80
C ILE A 182 -1.64 -1.89 14.67
N THR A 183 -2.57 -0.99 14.36
CA THR A 183 -2.34 0.02 13.30
C THR A 183 -1.23 1.01 13.66
N ILE A 184 -1.06 1.32 14.94
CA ILE A 184 0.08 2.13 15.43
C ILE A 184 1.39 1.36 15.28
N VAL A 185 1.39 0.06 15.59
CA VAL A 185 2.57 -0.80 15.41
C VAL A 185 2.98 -0.86 13.94
N VAL A 186 2.01 -1.00 13.03
CA VAL A 186 2.24 -0.96 11.58
C VAL A 186 2.79 0.39 11.13
N ALA A 187 2.24 1.48 11.64
CA ALA A 187 2.72 2.83 11.33
C ALA A 187 4.18 3.04 11.76
N LEU A 188 4.53 2.57 12.96
CA LEU A 188 5.91 2.62 13.45
C LEU A 188 6.84 1.72 12.63
N TRP A 189 6.41 0.51 12.28
CA TRP A 189 7.17 -0.39 11.39
C TRP A 189 7.44 0.28 10.06
N PHE A 190 6.41 0.85 9.42
CA PHE A 190 6.55 1.54 8.15
C PHE A 190 7.49 2.73 8.28
N PHE A 191 7.38 3.52 9.35
CA PHE A 191 8.26 4.64 9.62
C PHE A 191 9.73 4.21 9.69
N PHE A 192 10.07 3.31 10.60
CA PHE A 192 11.46 2.95 10.84
C PHE A 192 12.14 2.29 9.63
N PHE A 193 11.44 1.40 8.93
CA PHE A 193 12.03 0.67 7.81
C PHE A 193 12.01 1.46 6.49
N SER A 194 11.20 2.51 6.35
CA SER A 194 11.23 3.39 5.18
C SER A 194 12.35 4.45 5.25
N LEU A 195 12.74 4.89 6.45
CA LEU A 195 13.74 5.93 6.65
C LEU A 195 15.08 5.68 5.94
N PRO A 196 15.70 4.48 6.01
CA PRO A 196 17.01 4.25 5.40
C PRO A 196 16.98 4.47 3.89
N MET A 197 15.91 4.04 3.22
CA MET A 197 15.75 4.23 1.77
C MET A 197 15.58 5.71 1.43
N ILE A 198 14.69 6.42 2.11
CA ILE A 198 14.42 7.84 1.88
C ILE A 198 15.69 8.67 2.09
N TYR A 199 16.38 8.44 3.20
CA TYR A 199 17.62 9.15 3.52
C TYR A 199 18.74 8.89 2.49
N TYR A 200 18.94 7.62 2.13
CA TYR A 200 19.97 7.22 1.17
C TYR A 200 19.74 7.86 -0.21
N PHE A 201 18.52 7.79 -0.72
CA PHE A 201 18.22 8.34 -2.05
C PHE A 201 18.19 9.86 -2.07
N LYS A 202 17.76 10.50 -1.00
CA LYS A 202 17.81 11.96 -0.87
C LYS A 202 19.25 12.50 -0.94
N LYS A 203 20.21 11.75 -0.38
CA LYS A 203 21.63 12.09 -0.45
C LYS A 203 22.27 11.78 -1.81
N LYS A 204 21.82 10.70 -2.47
CA LYS A 204 22.43 10.19 -3.71
C LYS A 204 21.94 10.88 -4.97
N ILE A 205 20.69 11.36 -5.01
CA ILE A 205 20.10 12.01 -6.18
C ILE A 205 20.64 13.44 -6.24
N SER A 206 21.73 13.62 -7.00
CA SER A 206 22.19 14.94 -7.44
C SER A 206 21.34 15.43 -8.60
N TYR A 207 21.40 16.72 -8.87
CA TYR A 207 20.73 17.40 -9.97
C TYR A 207 21.01 16.69 -11.29
N ASP A 208 20.01 16.03 -11.86
CA ASP A 208 20.03 15.46 -13.21
C ASP A 208 19.08 16.31 -14.07
N ASP A 209 19.65 17.10 -14.98
CA ASP A 209 19.04 18.32 -15.49
C ASP A 209 18.13 18.16 -16.73
N ASN A 210 17.73 16.97 -17.14
CA ASN A 210 16.91 16.80 -18.34
C ASN A 210 15.42 16.61 -18.01
N TYR A 211 14.71 17.74 -18.00
CA TYR A 211 13.25 17.76 -17.95
C TYR A 211 12.68 18.17 -19.32
N ASP A 212 12.00 17.24 -19.99
CA ASP A 212 11.19 17.54 -21.16
C ASP A 212 9.81 18.04 -20.74
N SER A 213 9.50 19.29 -21.08
CA SER A 213 8.22 19.97 -20.76
C SER A 213 7.01 19.53 -21.61
N VAL A 214 6.98 18.28 -22.06
CA VAL A 214 5.88 17.74 -22.86
C VAL A 214 4.65 17.49 -21.98
N PRO A 215 3.43 17.89 -22.41
CA PRO A 215 2.20 17.59 -21.70
C PRO A 215 2.05 16.09 -21.43
N VAL A 216 2.00 15.71 -20.17
CA VAL A 216 2.06 14.30 -19.73
C VAL A 216 0.95 13.47 -20.38
N PHE A 217 -0.27 14.00 -20.46
CA PHE A 217 -1.41 13.30 -21.07
C PHE A 217 -1.19 13.03 -22.56
N LYS A 218 -0.66 14.00 -23.29
CA LYS A 218 -0.35 13.82 -24.72
C LYS A 218 0.68 12.70 -24.91
N LYS A 219 1.72 12.69 -24.09
CA LYS A 219 2.76 11.66 -24.12
C LYS A 219 2.21 10.27 -23.75
N ILE A 220 1.29 10.17 -22.79
CA ILE A 220 0.63 8.91 -22.43
C ILE A 220 -0.22 8.40 -23.60
N ILE A 221 -1.02 9.29 -24.21
CA ILE A 221 -1.84 8.92 -25.37
C ILE A 221 -0.96 8.46 -26.53
N GLU A 222 0.12 9.17 -26.84
CA GLU A 222 1.07 8.80 -27.89
C GLU A 222 1.77 7.46 -27.65
N ILE A 223 2.05 7.12 -26.38
CA ILE A 223 2.63 5.81 -26.00
C ILE A 223 1.62 4.68 -26.22
N ILE A 224 0.33 4.93 -25.97
CA ILE A 224 -0.72 3.91 -26.07
C ILE A 224 -1.24 3.80 -27.49
N TRP A 225 -1.43 4.93 -28.16
CA TRP A 225 -2.13 5.05 -29.44
C TRP A 225 -1.40 5.93 -30.44
N GLN A 226 -1.02 5.37 -31.57
CA GLN A 226 -0.44 6.06 -32.73
C GLN A 226 -1.13 5.53 -34.00
N ASN A 227 -2.30 6.08 -34.35
CA ASN A 227 -3.22 5.59 -35.39
C ASN A 227 -3.75 4.15 -35.18
N LYS A 228 -3.10 3.37 -34.31
CA LYS A 228 -3.48 2.02 -33.85
C LYS A 228 -2.85 1.79 -32.46
N PHE A 229 -3.34 0.76 -31.76
CA PHE A 229 -2.72 0.34 -30.50
C PHE A 229 -1.24 -0.03 -30.73
N THR A 230 -0.36 0.65 -30.02
CA THR A 230 1.07 0.35 -30.03
C THR A 230 1.34 -0.97 -29.30
N SER A 231 2.50 -1.60 -29.50
CA SER A 231 2.90 -2.79 -28.73
C SER A 231 2.95 -2.50 -27.24
N THR A 232 3.40 -1.31 -26.84
CA THR A 232 3.38 -0.84 -25.45
C THR A 232 1.95 -0.68 -24.94
N GLY A 233 1.05 -0.13 -25.74
CA GLY A 233 -0.37 0.00 -25.37
C GLY A 233 -1.03 -1.36 -25.14
N LYS A 234 -0.79 -2.34 -26.01
CA LYS A 234 -1.29 -3.71 -25.85
C LYS A 234 -0.74 -4.37 -24.58
N PHE A 235 0.55 -4.19 -24.31
CA PHE A 235 1.19 -4.71 -23.09
C PHE A 235 0.59 -4.08 -21.83
N LEU A 236 0.39 -2.76 -21.83
CA LEU A 236 -0.22 -2.05 -20.70
C LEU A 236 -1.66 -2.51 -20.43
N LEU A 237 -2.45 -2.71 -21.49
CA LEU A 237 -3.82 -3.25 -21.38
C LEU A 237 -3.83 -4.67 -20.83
N ALA A 238 -2.98 -5.55 -21.36
CA ALA A 238 -2.86 -6.93 -20.87
C ALA A 238 -2.41 -6.96 -19.38
N ARG A 239 -1.45 -6.11 -19.02
CA ARG A 239 -1.00 -5.98 -17.62
C ARG A 239 -2.10 -5.44 -16.70
N MET A 240 -2.91 -4.49 -17.15
CA MET A 240 -4.04 -3.97 -16.39
C MET A 240 -5.01 -5.10 -16.05
N ILE A 241 -5.48 -5.85 -17.05
CA ILE A 241 -6.41 -6.98 -16.85
C ILE A 241 -5.80 -8.04 -15.92
N TYR A 242 -4.53 -8.40 -16.13
CA TYR A 242 -3.83 -9.36 -15.27
C TYR A 242 -3.68 -8.88 -13.82
N SER A 243 -3.34 -7.61 -13.63
CA SER A 243 -3.17 -7.04 -12.28
C SER A 243 -4.50 -6.96 -11.54
N ASP A 244 -5.59 -6.58 -12.23
CA ASP A 244 -6.93 -6.54 -11.63
C ASP A 244 -7.37 -7.94 -11.19
N ALA A 245 -7.15 -8.97 -12.03
CA ALA A 245 -7.45 -10.35 -11.67
C ALA A 245 -6.65 -10.82 -10.44
N LEU A 246 -5.35 -10.48 -10.34
CA LEU A 246 -4.54 -10.80 -9.17
C LEU A 246 -5.00 -10.10 -7.90
N ILE A 247 -5.33 -8.81 -8.00
CA ILE A 247 -5.82 -8.02 -6.84
C ILE A 247 -7.12 -8.62 -6.32
N VAL A 248 -8.06 -8.96 -7.19
CA VAL A 248 -9.32 -9.62 -6.79
C VAL A 248 -9.04 -10.97 -6.13
N LEU A 249 -8.11 -11.76 -6.66
CA LEU A 249 -7.73 -13.07 -6.10
C LEU A 249 -7.12 -12.93 -4.69
N ILE A 250 -6.21 -11.99 -4.52
CA ILE A 250 -5.51 -11.76 -3.24
C ILE A 250 -6.47 -11.12 -2.20
N ALA A 251 -7.20 -10.10 -2.59
CA ALA A 251 -8.10 -9.38 -1.68
C ALA A 251 -9.40 -10.15 -1.39
N GLY A 252 -9.92 -10.89 -2.37
CA GLY A 252 -11.15 -11.66 -2.24
C GLY A 252 -10.96 -13.11 -1.81
N GLY A 253 -9.74 -13.65 -1.90
CA GLY A 253 -9.47 -15.07 -1.66
C GLY A 253 -9.86 -15.53 -0.25
N GLY A 254 -9.53 -14.76 0.78
CA GLY A 254 -9.90 -15.07 2.15
C GLY A 254 -11.42 -14.99 2.40
N VAL A 255 -12.08 -13.98 1.86
CA VAL A 255 -13.55 -13.83 1.94
C VAL A 255 -14.25 -14.97 1.19
N TYR A 256 -13.75 -15.32 0.02
CA TYR A 256 -14.27 -16.43 -0.76
C TYR A 256 -14.08 -17.78 -0.05
N ALA A 257 -12.89 -18.02 0.48
CA ALA A 257 -12.57 -19.25 1.20
C ALA A 257 -13.43 -19.41 2.47
N SER A 258 -13.62 -18.35 3.25
CA SER A 258 -14.49 -18.39 4.42
C SER A 258 -15.98 -18.47 4.07
N GLY A 259 -16.43 -17.73 3.05
CA GLY A 259 -17.84 -17.66 2.68
C GLY A 259 -18.36 -18.87 1.88
N VAL A 260 -17.53 -19.48 1.02
CA VAL A 260 -17.91 -20.59 0.15
C VAL A 260 -17.49 -21.93 0.72
N PHE A 261 -16.29 -22.02 1.26
CA PHE A 261 -15.74 -23.26 1.83
C PHE A 261 -15.87 -23.38 3.34
N GLY A 262 -16.33 -22.29 4.02
CA GLY A 262 -16.50 -22.29 5.48
C GLY A 262 -15.20 -22.33 6.26
N PHE A 263 -14.07 -21.94 5.65
CA PHE A 263 -12.77 -21.94 6.34
C PHE A 263 -12.78 -20.96 7.52
N THR A 264 -12.31 -21.46 8.65
CA THR A 264 -12.09 -20.65 9.85
C THR A 264 -10.86 -19.75 9.68
N PRO A 265 -10.74 -18.64 10.44
CA PRO A 265 -9.56 -17.78 10.39
C PRO A 265 -8.22 -18.48 10.66
N GLY A 266 -8.24 -19.65 11.33
CA GLY A 266 -7.04 -20.46 11.58
C GLY A 266 -6.67 -21.40 10.43
N GLU A 267 -7.59 -21.60 9.46
CA GLU A 267 -7.40 -22.46 8.28
C GLU A 267 -7.07 -21.63 7.01
N LEU A 268 -7.23 -20.30 7.07
CA LEU A 268 -6.85 -19.33 6.05
C LEU A 268 -5.38 -18.94 6.17
#